data_3a01a85a88d2b987376c071222abdd72
#
_entry.id   3a01a85a88d2b987376c071222abdd72
#
_cell.length_a   1.000
_cell.length_b   1.000
_cell.length_c   1.000
_cell.angle_alpha   90.00
_cell.angle_beta   90.00
_cell.angle_gamma   90.00
#
_symmetry.space_group_name_H-M   'P 1'
#
loop_
_entity.id
_entity.type
_entity.pdbx_description
1 polymer ?
#
loop_
_entity_poly.entity_id
_entity_poly.type
_entity_poly.pdbx_seq_one_letter_code
_entity_poly.pdbx_strand_id
1 'polypeptide(L)'
;MSPVVLSLTGARKAFGADELFSDLSITLARGEHLCLLGPSGAGKSSLLRCLMGLEALDGGTLALADPAAGLGLVFQDFRLFPHLDALGNVTLALRAAQRLGAEEAEERARDALAQVGLEAFTHKKPGALSGGQQQRVAIARALALRPAVLLFDEPTSALDPERTAGLGAVLRGLTERGVALLTVTHDLAFAEHWADAVALLRDGQLTTPLPAARFFGPEAPAAVRAFLSPGAAPEEPSEP
;
A
#
# COMPACT_ATOMS: atom_id res chain seq x y z
N MET A 1 -13.30 6.98 -17.00
CA MET A 1 -12.30 6.07 -16.40
C MET A 1 -11.10 6.92 -16.00
N SER A 2 -10.64 6.81 -14.75
CA SER A 2 -9.42 7.50 -14.31
C SER A 2 -8.20 6.99 -15.08
N PRO A 3 -7.18 7.82 -15.34
CA PRO A 3 -5.98 7.39 -16.05
C PRO A 3 -5.19 6.39 -15.22
N VAL A 4 -4.60 5.38 -15.87
CA VAL A 4 -3.68 4.42 -15.25
C VAL A 4 -2.40 5.16 -14.85
N VAL A 5 -1.96 5.00 -13.60
CA VAL A 5 -0.74 5.63 -13.08
C VAL A 5 0.40 4.64 -12.86
N LEU A 6 0.08 3.35 -12.67
CA LEU A 6 1.04 2.26 -12.55
C LEU A 6 0.55 1.06 -13.36
N SER A 7 1.47 0.44 -14.11
CA SER A 7 1.26 -0.84 -14.79
C SER A 7 2.46 -1.75 -14.54
N LEU A 8 2.21 -2.90 -13.94
CA LEU A 8 3.14 -4.01 -13.82
C LEU A 8 2.63 -5.13 -14.73
N THR A 9 3.47 -5.67 -15.60
CA THR A 9 3.08 -6.69 -16.59
C THR A 9 4.04 -7.85 -16.58
N GLY A 10 3.51 -9.07 -16.43
CA GLY A 10 4.27 -10.32 -16.52
C GLY A 10 5.39 -10.42 -15.50
N ALA A 11 5.22 -9.84 -14.30
CA ALA A 11 6.26 -9.81 -13.29
C ALA A 11 6.59 -11.20 -12.79
N ARG A 12 7.90 -11.49 -12.68
CA ARG A 12 8.46 -12.73 -12.16
C ARG A 12 9.48 -12.42 -11.09
N LYS A 13 9.49 -13.23 -10.02
CA LYS A 13 10.48 -13.20 -8.95
C LYS A 13 10.76 -14.59 -8.42
N ALA A 14 12.04 -14.92 -8.29
CA ALA A 14 12.52 -16.17 -7.68
C ALA A 14 13.67 -15.87 -6.69
N PHE A 15 13.86 -16.74 -5.73
CA PHE A 15 15.02 -16.76 -4.82
C PHE A 15 15.71 -18.13 -4.96
N GLY A 16 16.82 -18.14 -5.68
CA GLY A 16 17.48 -19.39 -6.06
C GLY A 16 16.59 -20.25 -6.95
N ALA A 17 16.24 -21.46 -6.50
CA ALA A 17 15.35 -22.36 -7.23
C ALA A 17 13.84 -22.14 -6.91
N ASP A 18 13.53 -21.36 -5.89
CA ASP A 18 12.17 -21.17 -5.41
C ASP A 18 11.53 -19.98 -6.15
N GLU A 19 10.57 -20.24 -7.03
CA GLU A 19 9.77 -19.22 -7.68
C GLU A 19 8.74 -18.67 -6.69
N LEU A 20 8.83 -17.36 -6.42
CA LEU A 20 7.93 -16.68 -5.49
C LEU A 20 6.62 -16.27 -6.16
N PHE A 21 6.72 -15.74 -7.38
CA PHE A 21 5.59 -15.46 -8.26
C PHE A 21 6.04 -15.36 -9.73
N SER A 22 5.11 -15.66 -10.63
CA SER A 22 5.30 -15.56 -12.09
C SER A 22 4.05 -15.04 -12.78
N ASP A 23 4.27 -14.35 -13.91
CA ASP A 23 3.23 -13.75 -14.76
C ASP A 23 2.25 -12.85 -14.00
N LEU A 24 2.76 -12.13 -12.99
CA LEU A 24 1.95 -11.24 -12.17
C LEU A 24 1.75 -9.90 -12.89
N SER A 25 0.49 -9.50 -13.06
CA SER A 25 0.13 -8.24 -13.71
C SER A 25 -0.84 -7.44 -12.86
N ILE A 26 -0.55 -6.14 -12.67
CA ILE A 26 -1.34 -5.19 -11.90
C ILE A 26 -1.43 -3.89 -12.66
N THR A 27 -2.63 -3.31 -12.73
CA THR A 27 -2.83 -1.93 -13.16
C THR A 27 -3.49 -1.16 -12.03
N LEU A 28 -3.10 0.10 -11.84
CA LEU A 28 -3.66 0.96 -10.82
C LEU A 28 -3.99 2.32 -11.43
N ALA A 29 -5.22 2.75 -11.25
CA ALA A 29 -5.70 4.02 -11.75
C ALA A 29 -5.49 5.15 -10.72
N ARG A 30 -5.49 6.39 -11.19
CA ARG A 30 -5.42 7.57 -10.33
C ARG A 30 -6.60 7.61 -9.36
N GLY A 31 -6.31 7.78 -8.06
CA GLY A 31 -7.31 7.82 -7.00
C GLY A 31 -7.93 6.47 -6.66
N GLU A 32 -7.37 5.36 -7.16
CA GLU A 32 -7.81 4.00 -6.84
C GLU A 32 -7.06 3.46 -5.64
N HIS A 33 -7.75 2.75 -4.75
CA HIS A 33 -7.17 1.97 -3.67
C HIS A 33 -7.32 0.48 -3.98
N LEU A 34 -6.22 -0.15 -4.39
CA LEU A 34 -6.12 -1.60 -4.57
C LEU A 34 -5.55 -2.26 -3.31
N CYS A 35 -6.29 -3.21 -2.73
CA CYS A 35 -5.77 -4.10 -1.69
C CYS A 35 -5.33 -5.44 -2.29
N LEU A 36 -4.12 -5.87 -1.92
CA LEU A 36 -3.57 -7.17 -2.27
C LEU A 36 -3.60 -8.06 -1.03
N LEU A 37 -4.48 -9.04 -1.04
CA LEU A 37 -4.63 -10.04 0.01
C LEU A 37 -3.78 -11.28 -0.30
N GLY A 38 -3.52 -12.09 0.72
CA GLY A 38 -2.84 -13.37 0.57
C GLY A 38 -2.27 -13.87 1.90
N PRO A 39 -1.96 -15.16 2.01
CA PRO A 39 -1.37 -15.74 3.21
C PRO A 39 0.02 -15.14 3.50
N SER A 40 0.50 -15.33 4.73
CA SER A 40 1.89 -15.00 5.08
C SER A 40 2.84 -15.81 4.20
N GLY A 41 3.91 -15.16 3.73
CA GLY A 41 4.87 -15.82 2.82
C GLY A 41 4.47 -15.83 1.34
N ALA A 42 3.28 -15.38 0.94
CA ALA A 42 2.85 -15.36 -0.46
C ALA A 42 3.64 -14.41 -1.39
N GLY A 43 4.60 -13.66 -0.86
CA GLY A 43 5.43 -12.74 -1.68
C GLY A 43 4.94 -11.31 -1.73
N LYS A 44 3.91 -10.91 -0.95
CA LYS A 44 3.33 -9.56 -0.97
C LYS A 44 4.37 -8.46 -0.70
N SER A 45 5.14 -8.56 0.37
CA SER A 45 6.18 -7.58 0.72
C SER A 45 7.34 -7.59 -0.28
N SER A 46 7.69 -8.76 -0.85
CA SER A 46 8.70 -8.85 -1.93
C SER A 46 8.22 -8.15 -3.19
N LEU A 47 6.93 -8.27 -3.52
CA LEU A 47 6.34 -7.52 -4.63
C LEU A 47 6.49 -6.01 -4.40
N LEU A 48 6.17 -5.50 -3.20
CA LEU A 48 6.36 -4.06 -2.90
C LEU A 48 7.83 -3.64 -3.02
N ARG A 49 8.78 -4.48 -2.58
CA ARG A 49 10.22 -4.20 -2.73
C ARG A 49 10.64 -4.18 -4.18
N CYS A 50 10.11 -5.08 -5.01
CA CYS A 50 10.35 -5.08 -6.45
C CYS A 50 9.79 -3.80 -7.11
N LEU A 51 8.57 -3.39 -6.77
CA LEU A 51 7.98 -2.14 -7.28
C LEU A 51 8.85 -0.92 -6.91
N MET A 52 9.41 -0.89 -5.70
CA MET A 52 10.30 0.18 -5.23
C MET A 52 11.71 0.11 -5.83
N GLY A 53 12.05 -0.93 -6.60
CA GLY A 53 13.40 -1.17 -7.09
C GLY A 53 14.40 -1.56 -6.00
N LEU A 54 13.94 -1.94 -4.80
CA LEU A 54 14.78 -2.45 -3.70
C LEU A 54 15.21 -3.89 -3.96
N GLU A 55 14.42 -4.62 -4.73
CA GLU A 55 14.72 -5.95 -5.25
C GLU A 55 14.48 -5.94 -6.77
N ALA A 56 15.36 -6.61 -7.53
CA ALA A 56 15.16 -6.73 -8.97
C ALA A 56 14.06 -7.74 -9.28
N LEU A 57 13.22 -7.44 -10.27
CA LEU A 57 12.38 -8.45 -10.93
C LEU A 57 13.25 -9.33 -11.81
N ASP A 58 12.95 -10.63 -11.86
CA ASP A 58 13.61 -11.58 -12.77
C ASP A 58 12.97 -11.61 -14.16
N GLY A 59 11.82 -10.97 -14.30
CA GLY A 59 11.10 -10.78 -15.57
C GLY A 59 9.92 -9.82 -15.41
N GLY A 60 9.36 -9.42 -16.53
CA GLY A 60 8.25 -8.47 -16.59
C GLY A 60 8.71 -7.02 -16.69
N THR A 61 7.75 -6.10 -16.71
CA THR A 61 8.00 -4.66 -16.85
C THR A 61 7.12 -3.86 -15.89
N LEU A 62 7.72 -2.84 -15.26
CA LEU A 62 7.03 -1.84 -14.46
C LEU A 62 7.03 -0.51 -15.23
N ALA A 63 5.86 0.08 -15.42
CA ALA A 63 5.70 1.39 -16.03
C ALA A 63 4.91 2.31 -15.11
N LEU A 64 5.38 3.55 -14.95
CA LEU A 64 4.66 4.64 -14.31
C LEU A 64 4.27 5.66 -15.38
N ALA A 65 3.05 6.20 -15.29
CA ALA A 65 2.58 7.25 -16.20
C ALA A 65 3.46 8.51 -16.10
N ASP A 66 3.92 8.83 -14.91
CA ASP A 66 4.93 9.85 -14.64
C ASP A 66 6.12 9.23 -13.86
N PRO A 67 7.19 8.83 -14.57
CA PRO A 67 8.37 8.26 -13.91
C PRO A 67 9.04 9.21 -12.92
N ALA A 68 8.89 10.54 -13.09
CA ALA A 68 9.49 11.53 -12.20
C ALA A 68 8.78 11.61 -10.84
N ALA A 69 7.49 11.27 -10.79
CA ALA A 69 6.74 11.24 -9.54
C ALA A 69 7.17 10.07 -8.62
N GLY A 70 7.66 8.95 -9.20
CA GLY A 70 8.12 7.80 -8.44
C GLY A 70 7.04 7.12 -7.61
N LEU A 71 7.48 6.30 -6.65
CA LEU A 71 6.63 5.58 -5.70
C LEU A 71 7.02 5.95 -4.27
N GLY A 72 6.04 5.98 -3.36
CA GLY A 72 6.27 6.12 -1.92
C GLY A 72 5.96 4.82 -1.19
N LEU A 73 6.74 4.45 -0.18
CA LEU A 73 6.50 3.26 0.63
C LEU A 73 6.34 3.61 2.10
N VAL A 74 5.27 3.11 2.69
CA VAL A 74 5.00 3.15 4.13
C VAL A 74 5.19 1.75 4.69
N PHE A 75 6.22 1.60 5.54
CA PHE A 75 6.56 0.32 6.17
C PHE A 75 5.66 0.03 7.38
N GLN A 76 5.51 -1.24 7.71
CA GLN A 76 4.77 -1.72 8.87
C GLN A 76 5.27 -1.13 10.20
N ASP A 77 6.59 -0.96 10.36
CA ASP A 77 7.27 -0.41 11.54
C ASP A 77 7.50 1.11 11.47
N PHE A 78 6.85 1.81 10.53
CA PHE A 78 6.89 3.25 10.27
C PHE A 78 8.28 3.83 9.98
N ARG A 79 9.35 3.27 10.49
CA ARG A 79 10.76 3.68 10.33
C ARG A 79 10.98 5.17 10.51
N LEU A 80 10.42 5.72 11.58
CA LEU A 80 10.64 7.12 11.93
C LEU A 80 12.01 7.30 12.59
N PHE A 81 12.65 8.42 12.32
CA PHE A 81 13.88 8.81 12.98
C PHE A 81 13.57 9.30 14.41
N PRO A 82 13.98 8.59 15.47
CA PRO A 82 13.52 8.86 16.84
C PRO A 82 14.08 10.16 17.42
N HIS A 83 15.19 10.65 16.88
CA HIS A 83 15.82 11.91 17.29
C HIS A 83 15.22 13.15 16.64
N LEU A 84 14.45 13.00 15.56
CA LEU A 84 13.75 14.07 14.86
C LEU A 84 12.28 14.16 15.33
N ASP A 85 11.70 15.38 15.32
CA ASP A 85 10.26 15.56 15.46
C ASP A 85 9.49 15.15 14.18
N ALA A 86 8.17 15.28 14.18
CA ALA A 86 7.35 14.91 13.01
C ALA A 86 7.73 15.75 11.77
N LEU A 87 7.93 17.05 11.95
CA LEU A 87 8.34 17.94 10.87
C LEU A 87 9.72 17.57 10.33
N GLY A 88 10.69 17.33 11.21
CA GLY A 88 12.04 16.91 10.84
C GLY A 88 12.08 15.58 10.08
N ASN A 89 11.23 14.60 10.45
CA ASN A 89 11.10 13.33 9.73
C ASN A 89 10.66 13.53 8.28
N VAL A 90 9.73 14.44 8.02
CA VAL A 90 9.24 14.73 6.66
C VAL A 90 10.24 15.62 5.89
N THR A 91 10.75 16.67 6.52
CA THR A 91 11.70 17.61 5.92
C THR A 91 12.99 16.90 5.47
N LEU A 92 13.50 15.97 6.28
CA LEU A 92 14.68 15.18 5.92
C LEU A 92 14.50 14.40 4.62
N ALA A 93 13.34 13.77 4.42
CA ALA A 93 13.04 13.02 3.20
C ALA A 93 13.03 13.95 1.96
N LEU A 94 12.42 15.12 2.06
CA LEU A 94 12.37 16.11 0.99
C LEU A 94 13.76 16.63 0.60
N ARG A 95 14.58 16.94 1.60
CA ARG A 95 15.95 17.44 1.37
C ARG A 95 16.86 16.36 0.79
N ALA A 96 16.71 15.10 1.24
CA ALA A 96 17.52 14.00 0.77
C ALA A 96 17.14 13.55 -0.65
N ALA A 97 15.85 13.43 -0.94
CA ALA A 97 15.38 12.89 -2.21
C ALA A 97 15.26 13.96 -3.32
N GLN A 98 14.78 15.15 -2.99
CA GLN A 98 14.49 16.20 -3.97
C GLN A 98 15.47 17.39 -3.88
N ARG A 99 16.41 17.39 -2.94
CA ARG A 99 17.41 18.44 -2.72
C ARG A 99 16.82 19.83 -2.53
N LEU A 100 15.62 19.90 -1.94
CA LEU A 100 14.93 21.16 -1.67
C LEU A 100 15.70 22.03 -0.66
N GLY A 101 15.54 23.32 -0.78
CA GLY A 101 16.00 24.29 0.22
C GLY A 101 15.26 24.08 1.55
N ALA A 102 15.80 24.66 2.64
CA ALA A 102 15.23 24.45 3.98
C ALA A 102 13.80 24.99 4.10
N GLU A 103 13.52 26.17 3.60
CA GLU A 103 12.22 26.83 3.66
C GLU A 103 11.15 26.03 2.86
N GLU A 104 11.45 25.71 1.60
CA GLU A 104 10.51 24.96 0.74
C GLU A 104 10.25 23.57 1.29
N ALA A 105 11.28 22.89 1.82
CA ALA A 105 11.11 21.58 2.43
C ALA A 105 10.25 21.63 3.70
N GLU A 106 10.38 22.70 4.51
CA GLU A 106 9.56 22.89 5.71
C GLU A 106 8.10 23.20 5.36
N GLU A 107 7.84 24.06 4.40
CA GLU A 107 6.49 24.38 3.93
C GLU A 107 5.77 23.12 3.42
N ARG A 108 6.40 22.36 2.52
CA ARG A 108 5.85 21.10 2.01
C ARG A 108 5.65 20.05 3.09
N ALA A 109 6.53 20.00 4.07
CA ALA A 109 6.41 19.07 5.19
C ALA A 109 5.20 19.43 6.08
N ARG A 110 4.95 20.71 6.33
CA ARG A 110 3.75 21.17 7.05
C ARG A 110 2.48 20.84 6.30
N ASP A 111 2.45 21.08 4.99
CA ASP A 111 1.31 20.73 4.13
C ASP A 111 1.01 19.23 4.17
N ALA A 112 2.04 18.39 4.07
CA ALA A 112 1.88 16.94 4.12
C ALA A 112 1.37 16.46 5.49
N LEU A 113 1.86 17.04 6.60
CA LEU A 113 1.38 16.76 7.95
C LEU A 113 -0.08 17.22 8.14
N ALA A 114 -0.46 18.35 7.57
CA ALA A 114 -1.84 18.84 7.58
C ALA A 114 -2.79 17.88 6.85
N GLN A 115 -2.37 17.35 5.69
CA GLN A 115 -3.17 16.40 4.91
C GLN A 115 -3.52 15.10 5.66
N VAL A 116 -2.75 14.77 6.71
CA VAL A 116 -3.00 13.60 7.57
C VAL A 116 -3.50 13.98 8.97
N GLY A 117 -3.86 15.27 9.19
CA GLY A 117 -4.43 15.77 10.45
C GLY A 117 -3.42 15.84 11.61
N LEU A 118 -2.17 16.22 11.32
CA LEU A 118 -1.09 16.32 12.32
C LEU A 118 -0.54 17.74 12.52
N GLU A 119 -1.30 18.79 12.18
CA GLU A 119 -0.86 20.20 12.31
C GLU A 119 -0.43 20.54 13.73
N ALA A 120 -1.17 20.05 14.73
CA ALA A 120 -0.89 20.29 16.14
C ALA A 120 0.28 19.45 16.70
N PHE A 121 0.83 18.51 15.91
CA PHE A 121 1.82 17.55 16.36
C PHE A 121 3.17 17.69 15.67
N THR A 122 3.37 18.72 14.86
CA THR A 122 4.57 18.94 14.03
C THR A 122 5.89 18.86 14.79
N HIS A 123 5.91 19.37 16.04
CA HIS A 123 7.11 19.40 16.89
C HIS A 123 7.18 18.25 17.91
N LYS A 124 6.31 17.24 17.81
CA LYS A 124 6.36 16.06 18.66
C LYS A 124 7.35 15.03 18.10
N LYS A 125 8.22 14.50 18.96
CA LYS A 125 9.07 13.35 18.61
C LYS A 125 8.27 12.05 18.60
N PRO A 126 8.70 11.01 17.83
CA PRO A 126 7.99 9.74 17.75
C PRO A 126 7.60 9.15 19.09
N GLY A 127 8.46 9.18 20.10
CA GLY A 127 8.16 8.66 21.44
C GLY A 127 7.06 9.41 22.21
N ALA A 128 6.65 10.61 21.75
CA ALA A 128 5.56 11.41 22.33
C ALA A 128 4.29 11.36 21.45
N LEU A 129 4.27 10.51 20.41
CA LEU A 129 3.15 10.29 19.50
C LEU A 129 2.53 8.91 19.76
N SER A 130 1.20 8.80 19.63
CA SER A 130 0.54 7.49 19.58
C SER A 130 0.96 6.72 18.32
N GLY A 131 0.79 5.39 18.31
CA GLY A 131 1.12 4.56 17.14
C GLY A 131 0.43 5.03 15.85
N GLY A 132 -0.86 5.40 15.93
CA GLY A 132 -1.59 5.95 14.79
C GLY A 132 -1.07 7.32 14.34
N GLN A 133 -0.58 8.17 15.26
CA GLN A 133 0.07 9.43 14.92
C GLN A 133 1.43 9.18 14.27
N GLN A 134 2.22 8.23 14.77
CA GLN A 134 3.48 7.84 14.16
C GLN A 134 3.28 7.33 12.72
N GLN A 135 2.25 6.50 12.51
CA GLN A 135 1.87 6.04 11.19
C GLN A 135 1.51 7.19 10.24
N ARG A 136 0.72 8.15 10.70
CA ARG A 136 0.38 9.34 9.92
C ARG A 136 1.61 10.18 9.59
N VAL A 137 2.60 10.28 10.47
CA VAL A 137 3.89 10.93 10.14
C VAL A 137 4.61 10.16 9.02
N ALA A 138 4.62 8.82 9.05
CA ALA A 138 5.23 8.02 7.99
C ALA A 138 4.50 8.20 6.64
N ILE A 139 3.16 8.29 6.67
CA ILE A 139 2.35 8.61 5.48
C ILE A 139 2.69 10.01 4.97
N ALA A 140 2.72 11.03 5.84
CA ALA A 140 3.08 12.40 5.46
C ALA A 140 4.48 12.47 4.83
N ARG A 141 5.45 11.72 5.39
CA ARG A 141 6.82 11.65 4.85
C ARG A 141 6.85 11.09 3.42
N ALA A 142 6.08 10.05 3.15
CA ALA A 142 5.99 9.48 1.80
C ALA A 142 5.21 10.41 0.85
N LEU A 143 4.09 10.97 1.32
CA LEU A 143 3.21 11.85 0.56
C LEU A 143 3.89 13.17 0.14
N ALA A 144 4.74 13.73 1.00
CA ALA A 144 5.47 14.98 0.75
C ALA A 144 6.32 14.93 -0.52
N LEU A 145 6.80 13.74 -0.90
CA LEU A 145 7.56 13.51 -2.14
C LEU A 145 6.68 13.56 -3.40
N ARG A 146 5.35 13.67 -3.25
CA ARG A 146 4.35 13.67 -4.34
C ARG A 146 4.47 12.45 -5.26
N PRO A 147 4.44 11.23 -4.69
CA PRO A 147 4.58 10.01 -5.49
C PRO A 147 3.35 9.79 -6.38
N ALA A 148 3.54 9.07 -7.49
CA ALA A 148 2.43 8.61 -8.34
C ALA A 148 1.52 7.62 -7.60
N VAL A 149 2.13 6.76 -6.78
CA VAL A 149 1.44 5.74 -5.98
C VAL A 149 2.07 5.66 -4.59
N LEU A 150 1.24 5.53 -3.56
CA LEU A 150 1.66 5.15 -2.22
C LEU A 150 1.45 3.65 -2.00
N LEU A 151 2.51 2.98 -1.58
CA LEU A 151 2.54 1.56 -1.25
C LEU A 151 2.51 1.40 0.27
N PHE A 152 1.72 0.45 0.77
CA PHE A 152 1.58 0.15 2.20
C PHE A 152 1.86 -1.33 2.46
N ASP A 153 2.80 -1.61 3.35
CA ASP A 153 3.14 -2.98 3.78
C ASP A 153 2.52 -3.24 5.16
N GLU A 154 1.44 -4.04 5.21
CA GLU A 154 0.70 -4.46 6.41
C GLU A 154 0.36 -3.31 7.38
N PRO A 155 -0.31 -2.24 6.91
CA PRO A 155 -0.49 -1.02 7.70
C PRO A 155 -1.43 -1.16 8.90
N THR A 156 -2.22 -2.25 8.99
CA THR A 156 -3.20 -2.50 10.06
C THR A 156 -2.72 -3.50 11.10
N SER A 157 -1.58 -4.19 10.89
CA SER A 157 -1.12 -5.34 11.69
C SER A 157 -0.91 -5.08 13.18
N ALA A 158 -0.69 -3.82 13.57
CA ALA A 158 -0.46 -3.41 14.97
C ALA A 158 -1.54 -2.44 15.48
N LEU A 159 -2.67 -2.33 14.79
CA LEU A 159 -3.73 -1.39 15.12
C LEU A 159 -4.95 -2.09 15.73
N ASP A 160 -5.58 -1.41 16.69
CA ASP A 160 -6.93 -1.75 17.14
C ASP A 160 -7.99 -1.29 16.10
N PRO A 161 -9.24 -1.75 16.20
CA PRO A 161 -10.29 -1.43 15.22
C PRO A 161 -10.55 0.06 15.05
N GLU A 162 -10.47 0.86 16.12
CA GLU A 162 -10.69 2.32 16.07
C GLU A 162 -9.58 3.01 15.27
N ARG A 163 -8.34 2.62 15.50
CA ARG A 163 -7.17 3.15 14.77
C ARG A 163 -7.17 2.68 13.31
N THR A 164 -7.59 1.44 13.06
CA THR A 164 -7.79 0.91 11.69
C THR A 164 -8.81 1.75 10.91
N ALA A 165 -9.95 2.09 11.53
CA ALA A 165 -10.93 2.97 10.91
C ALA A 165 -10.37 4.38 10.68
N GLY A 166 -9.61 4.92 11.64
CA GLY A 166 -8.92 6.20 11.50
C GLY A 166 -7.89 6.23 10.37
N LEU A 167 -7.14 5.14 10.17
CA LEU A 167 -6.25 4.97 9.03
C LEU A 167 -7.04 4.93 7.72
N GLY A 168 -8.07 4.10 7.63
CA GLY A 168 -8.90 3.98 6.43
C GLY A 168 -9.48 5.33 5.98
N ALA A 169 -9.96 6.16 6.92
CA ALA A 169 -10.44 7.50 6.63
C ALA A 169 -9.34 8.41 6.03
N VAL A 170 -8.12 8.34 6.55
CA VAL A 170 -6.97 9.07 5.97
C VAL A 170 -6.70 8.60 4.55
N LEU A 171 -6.64 7.28 4.31
CA LEU A 171 -6.37 6.73 2.99
C LEU A 171 -7.45 7.11 1.97
N ARG A 172 -8.73 7.07 2.37
CA ARG A 172 -9.85 7.54 1.53
C ARG A 172 -9.69 9.02 1.17
N GLY A 173 -9.37 9.88 2.13
CA GLY A 173 -9.08 11.29 1.85
C GLY A 173 -7.92 11.49 0.88
N LEU A 174 -6.94 10.57 0.81
CA LEU A 174 -5.86 10.62 -0.19
C LEU A 174 -6.36 10.20 -1.58
N THR A 175 -7.16 9.14 -1.69
CA THR A 175 -7.70 8.70 -2.98
C THR A 175 -8.65 9.74 -3.59
N GLU A 176 -9.48 10.41 -2.78
CA GLU A 176 -10.33 11.52 -3.21
C GLU A 176 -9.53 12.70 -3.77
N ARG A 177 -8.28 12.90 -3.33
CA ARG A 177 -7.34 13.88 -3.89
C ARG A 177 -6.56 13.35 -5.10
N GLY A 178 -6.86 12.13 -5.55
CA GLY A 178 -6.26 11.51 -6.72
C GLY A 178 -4.94 10.79 -6.48
N VAL A 179 -4.56 10.51 -5.23
CA VAL A 179 -3.42 9.65 -4.91
C VAL A 179 -3.84 8.20 -5.10
N ALA A 180 -3.08 7.43 -5.87
CA ALA A 180 -3.32 5.99 -6.01
C ALA A 180 -2.65 5.23 -4.88
N LEU A 181 -3.32 4.19 -4.36
CA LEU A 181 -2.84 3.40 -3.21
C LEU A 181 -2.79 1.92 -3.54
N LEU A 182 -1.69 1.26 -3.18
CA LEU A 182 -1.58 -0.20 -3.17
C LEU A 182 -1.25 -0.66 -1.75
N THR A 183 -2.17 -1.36 -1.12
CA THR A 183 -1.99 -1.91 0.23
C THR A 183 -1.84 -3.42 0.16
N VAL A 184 -0.76 -3.96 0.70
CA VAL A 184 -0.68 -5.40 0.96
C VAL A 184 -1.06 -5.65 2.42
N THR A 185 -1.98 -6.60 2.63
CA THR A 185 -2.47 -6.93 3.98
C THR A 185 -3.06 -8.34 4.02
N HIS A 186 -3.25 -8.86 5.23
CA HIS A 186 -4.07 -10.04 5.50
C HIS A 186 -5.39 -9.68 6.22
N ASP A 187 -5.62 -8.38 6.47
CA ASP A 187 -6.83 -7.86 7.13
C ASP A 187 -7.98 -7.79 6.13
N LEU A 188 -8.84 -8.80 6.17
CA LEU A 188 -10.01 -8.91 5.28
C LEU A 188 -11.01 -7.78 5.53
N ALA A 189 -11.27 -7.44 6.80
CA ALA A 189 -12.23 -6.40 7.15
C ALA A 189 -11.78 -5.02 6.65
N PHE A 190 -10.46 -4.74 6.75
CA PHE A 190 -9.89 -3.52 6.20
C PHE A 190 -10.05 -3.46 4.68
N ALA A 191 -9.70 -4.54 3.96
CA ALA A 191 -9.81 -4.60 2.51
C ALA A 191 -11.26 -4.46 2.05
N GLU A 192 -12.21 -5.15 2.70
CA GLU A 192 -13.63 -5.09 2.39
C GLU A 192 -14.20 -3.67 2.51
N HIS A 193 -13.80 -2.96 3.57
CA HIS A 193 -14.40 -1.67 3.91
C HIS A 193 -13.74 -0.47 3.20
N TRP A 194 -12.43 -0.55 2.92
CA TRP A 194 -11.64 0.60 2.50
C TRP A 194 -11.07 0.52 1.09
N ALA A 195 -11.01 -0.68 0.47
CA ALA A 195 -10.50 -0.81 -0.90
C ALA A 195 -11.59 -0.56 -1.95
N ASP A 196 -11.20 0.01 -3.09
CA ASP A 196 -12.04 0.06 -4.29
C ASP A 196 -11.99 -1.28 -5.02
N ALA A 197 -10.80 -1.87 -5.10
CA ALA A 197 -10.56 -3.17 -5.72
C ALA A 197 -9.68 -4.05 -4.83
N VAL A 198 -9.85 -5.36 -4.96
CA VAL A 198 -9.11 -6.37 -4.21
C VAL A 198 -8.61 -7.46 -5.15
N ALA A 199 -7.37 -7.91 -4.94
CA ALA A 199 -6.80 -9.08 -5.59
C ALA A 199 -6.21 -10.03 -4.56
N LEU A 200 -6.15 -11.33 -4.88
CA LEU A 200 -5.56 -12.37 -4.05
C LEU A 200 -4.25 -12.84 -4.68
N LEU A 201 -3.16 -12.73 -3.94
CA LEU A 201 -1.87 -13.36 -4.26
C LEU A 201 -1.75 -14.67 -3.46
N ARG A 202 -1.76 -15.78 -4.17
CA ARG A 202 -1.65 -17.11 -3.59
C ARG A 202 -0.93 -18.06 -4.52
N ASP A 203 -0.04 -18.88 -3.99
CA ASP A 203 0.70 -19.92 -4.73
C ASP A 203 1.43 -19.33 -5.98
N GLY A 204 2.02 -18.14 -5.81
CA GLY A 204 2.73 -17.43 -6.88
C GLY A 204 1.85 -16.79 -7.97
N GLN A 205 0.53 -16.91 -7.85
CA GLN A 205 -0.44 -16.41 -8.82
C GLN A 205 -1.27 -15.26 -8.23
N LEU A 206 -1.58 -14.27 -9.05
CA LEU A 206 -2.44 -13.16 -8.71
C LEU A 206 -3.79 -13.30 -9.42
N THR A 207 -4.88 -13.21 -8.66
CA THR A 207 -6.20 -13.09 -9.28
C THR A 207 -6.36 -11.73 -9.96
N THR A 208 -7.17 -11.66 -11.00
CA THR A 208 -7.58 -10.36 -11.55
C THR A 208 -8.21 -9.51 -10.45
N PRO A 209 -7.82 -8.22 -10.29
CA PRO A 209 -8.46 -7.34 -9.33
C PRO A 209 -9.97 -7.23 -9.58
N LEU A 210 -10.74 -7.34 -8.51
CA LEU A 210 -12.21 -7.23 -8.53
C LEU A 210 -12.64 -6.07 -7.63
N PRO A 211 -13.75 -5.38 -7.95
CA PRO A 211 -14.39 -4.47 -6.99
C PRO A 211 -14.56 -5.17 -5.64
N ALA A 212 -14.31 -4.47 -4.53
CA ALA A 212 -14.36 -5.06 -3.18
C ALA A 212 -15.70 -5.77 -2.91
N ALA A 213 -16.82 -5.15 -3.28
CA ALA A 213 -18.15 -5.74 -3.14
C ALA A 213 -18.32 -7.09 -3.89
N ARG A 214 -17.63 -7.27 -5.03
CA ARG A 214 -17.64 -8.53 -5.77
C ARG A 214 -16.67 -9.55 -5.20
N PHE A 215 -15.52 -9.11 -4.73
CA PHE A 215 -14.49 -9.97 -4.12
C PHE A 215 -15.03 -10.64 -2.84
N PHE A 216 -15.73 -9.90 -1.99
CA PHE A 216 -16.32 -10.40 -0.74
C PHE A 216 -17.76 -10.90 -0.91
N GLY A 217 -18.34 -10.72 -2.08
CA GLY A 217 -19.72 -11.12 -2.38
C GLY A 217 -19.88 -12.61 -2.73
N PRO A 218 -21.14 -13.06 -2.90
CA PRO A 218 -21.45 -14.46 -3.20
C PRO A 218 -20.95 -14.92 -4.57
N GLU A 219 -20.71 -13.99 -5.49
CA GLU A 219 -20.20 -14.27 -6.84
C GLU A 219 -18.67 -14.25 -6.93
N ALA A 220 -17.97 -14.27 -5.79
CA ALA A 220 -16.51 -14.32 -5.79
C ALA A 220 -16.00 -15.57 -6.49
N PRO A 221 -14.86 -15.50 -7.21
CA PRO A 221 -14.22 -16.67 -7.82
C PRO A 221 -13.94 -17.78 -6.81
N ALA A 222 -13.92 -19.04 -7.26
CA ALA A 222 -13.72 -20.19 -6.37
C ALA A 222 -12.45 -20.09 -5.52
N ALA A 223 -11.33 -19.63 -6.10
CA ALA A 223 -10.08 -19.42 -5.37
C ALA A 223 -10.20 -18.39 -4.24
N VAL A 224 -10.97 -17.32 -4.48
CA VAL A 224 -11.26 -16.28 -3.49
C VAL A 224 -12.15 -16.83 -2.39
N ARG A 225 -13.24 -17.53 -2.73
CA ARG A 225 -14.11 -18.16 -1.72
C ARG A 225 -13.37 -19.16 -0.83
N ALA A 226 -12.50 -19.98 -1.41
CA ALA A 226 -11.66 -20.92 -0.65
C ALA A 226 -10.67 -20.21 0.29
N PHE A 227 -10.24 -18.99 -0.05
CA PHE A 227 -9.39 -18.16 0.82
C PHE A 227 -10.19 -17.50 1.94
N LEU A 228 -11.39 -16.99 1.64
CA LEU A 228 -12.26 -16.31 2.62
C LEU A 228 -12.87 -17.27 3.65
N SER A 229 -13.04 -18.57 3.30
CA SER A 229 -13.62 -19.59 4.17
C SER A 229 -12.64 -20.75 4.36
N PRO A 230 -11.52 -20.57 5.11
CA PRO A 230 -10.57 -21.64 5.36
C PRO A 230 -11.23 -22.69 6.27
N GLY A 231 -11.83 -23.74 5.67
CA GLY A 231 -12.55 -24.82 6.37
C GLY A 231 -13.83 -25.29 5.67
N ALA A 232 -14.32 -24.60 4.67
CA ALA A 232 -15.33 -25.15 3.78
C ALA A 232 -14.63 -26.12 2.81
N ALA A 233 -14.91 -27.42 2.93
CA ALA A 233 -14.51 -28.41 1.93
C ALA A 233 -15.00 -27.93 0.55
N PRO A 234 -14.24 -28.16 -0.54
CA PRO A 234 -14.75 -27.88 -1.88
C PRO A 234 -16.05 -28.66 -2.07
N GLU A 235 -17.14 -27.98 -2.40
CA GLU A 235 -18.35 -28.63 -2.89
C GLU A 235 -17.94 -29.45 -4.11
N GLU A 236 -18.02 -30.77 -3.99
CA GLU A 236 -17.87 -31.66 -5.14
C GLU A 236 -18.96 -31.26 -6.17
N PRO A 237 -18.62 -31.16 -7.45
CA PRO A 237 -19.63 -30.92 -8.47
C PRO A 237 -20.62 -32.07 -8.39
N SER A 238 -21.88 -31.75 -8.08
CA SER A 238 -22.98 -32.72 -8.21
C SER A 238 -23.02 -33.18 -9.65
N GLU A 239 -22.59 -34.42 -9.88
CA GLU A 239 -22.76 -35.09 -11.17
C GLU A 239 -24.24 -35.15 -11.54
N PRO A 240 -24.58 -34.98 -12.84
CA PRO A 240 -25.94 -34.99 -13.33
C PRO A 240 -26.59 -36.40 -13.34
#